data_563b801d4b10a2afdc287b81ea66c2c4
#
_entry.id   563b801d4b10a2afdc287b81ea66c2c4
#
_cell.length_a   1.000
_cell.length_b   1.000
_cell.length_c   1.000
_cell.angle_alpha   90.00
_cell.angle_beta   90.00
_cell.angle_gamma   90.00
#
_symmetry.space_group_name_H-M   'P 1'
#
loop_
_entity.id
_entity.type
_entity.pdbx_description
1 polymer ?
#
loop_
_entity_poly.entity_id
_entity_poly.type
_entity_poly.pdbx_seq_one_letter_code
_entity_poly.pdbx_strand_id
1 'polypeptide(L)'
;MPVVSNDFSDIVYNRRSIRNFDPSVKIPREELLEILDKTVTAPSSVNMQPWRFVVVDSEEGKEKLTPFVSYNGVQNETSSAMVLIFADLKSQERAEDIYGKAVAQGKMPEEVKEKQLSSILPMYENAPRDVMNEIVHIDASLAAMQLMLVARSYGYDTNAIGGYKKEGLAKAFGLDEDRHVPVLLIALGKANEEGFESVRLDASDVATFA
;
A
#
# COMPACT_ATOMS: atom_id res chain seq x y z
N MET A 1 -19.66 0.84 0.55
CA MET A 1 -20.58 0.30 -0.51
C MET A 1 -20.29 -1.17 -0.77
N PRO A 2 -21.20 -1.97 -1.34
CA PRO A 2 -20.89 -3.34 -1.69
C PRO A 2 -19.85 -3.38 -2.82
N VAL A 3 -19.06 -4.47 -2.85
CA VAL A 3 -18.16 -4.78 -3.98
C VAL A 3 -18.96 -4.76 -5.29
N VAL A 4 -18.47 -4.02 -6.30
CA VAL A 4 -19.14 -3.86 -7.59
C VAL A 4 -18.80 -5.01 -8.54
N SER A 5 -17.58 -5.54 -8.47
CA SER A 5 -17.11 -6.67 -9.27
C SER A 5 -16.29 -7.65 -8.44
N ASN A 6 -16.60 -8.94 -8.58
CA ASN A 6 -15.82 -10.06 -8.07
C ASN A 6 -15.19 -10.90 -9.19
N ASP A 7 -15.30 -10.47 -10.44
CA ASP A 7 -14.62 -11.12 -11.54
C ASP A 7 -13.13 -10.75 -11.49
N PHE A 8 -12.34 -11.69 -10.97
CA PHE A 8 -10.91 -11.50 -10.80
C PHE A 8 -10.18 -11.30 -12.14
N SER A 9 -10.63 -11.93 -13.20
CA SER A 9 -10.06 -11.75 -14.53
C SER A 9 -10.31 -10.33 -15.03
N ASP A 10 -11.52 -9.79 -14.88
CA ASP A 10 -11.83 -8.40 -15.21
C ASP A 10 -10.98 -7.43 -14.39
N ILE A 11 -10.89 -7.65 -13.08
CA ILE A 11 -10.11 -6.80 -12.17
C ILE A 11 -8.64 -6.74 -12.61
N VAL A 12 -8.02 -7.87 -12.94
CA VAL A 12 -6.60 -7.95 -13.31
C VAL A 12 -6.34 -7.38 -14.70
N TYR A 13 -7.13 -7.80 -15.71
CA TYR A 13 -6.86 -7.44 -17.10
C TYR A 13 -7.31 -6.03 -17.47
N ASN A 14 -8.34 -5.50 -16.81
CA ASN A 14 -8.90 -4.18 -17.13
C ASN A 14 -8.45 -3.06 -16.19
N ARG A 15 -7.60 -3.35 -15.17
CA ARG A 15 -6.99 -2.29 -14.37
C ARG A 15 -6.08 -1.42 -15.24
N ARG A 16 -6.29 -0.11 -15.19
CA ARG A 16 -5.48 0.89 -15.88
C ARG A 16 -4.87 1.87 -14.89
N SER A 17 -3.82 2.55 -15.30
CA SER A 17 -3.26 3.70 -14.56
C SER A 17 -4.01 4.96 -15.01
N ILE A 18 -4.89 5.45 -14.16
CA ILE A 18 -5.75 6.62 -14.42
C ILE A 18 -5.08 7.87 -13.89
N ARG A 19 -4.96 8.90 -14.72
CA ARG A 19 -4.31 10.16 -14.35
C ARG A 19 -5.28 11.30 -14.11
N ASN A 20 -6.52 11.17 -14.57
CA ASN A 20 -7.59 12.14 -14.39
C ASN A 20 -8.81 11.45 -13.79
N PHE A 21 -9.26 11.96 -12.65
CA PHE A 21 -10.40 11.41 -11.91
C PHE A 21 -11.56 12.41 -11.90
N ASP A 22 -12.75 11.92 -11.60
CA ASP A 22 -13.93 12.76 -11.38
C ASP A 22 -13.87 13.38 -9.97
N PRO A 23 -13.58 14.69 -9.85
CA PRO A 23 -13.42 15.35 -8.56
C PRO A 23 -14.74 15.49 -7.78
N SER A 24 -15.89 15.26 -8.44
CA SER A 24 -17.21 15.27 -7.80
C SER A 24 -17.47 14.01 -6.98
N VAL A 25 -16.77 12.91 -7.30
CA VAL A 25 -16.90 11.63 -6.58
C VAL A 25 -15.94 11.62 -5.39
N LYS A 26 -16.50 11.69 -4.19
CA LYS A 26 -15.75 11.57 -2.93
C LYS A 26 -16.02 10.20 -2.30
N ILE A 27 -14.98 9.45 -2.06
CA ILE A 27 -15.05 8.13 -1.40
C ILE A 27 -15.21 8.38 0.11
N PRO A 28 -16.28 7.88 0.75
CA PRO A 28 -16.45 8.02 2.20
C PRO A 28 -15.31 7.36 2.97
N ARG A 29 -14.96 7.91 4.13
CA ARG A 29 -13.86 7.37 4.96
C ARG A 29 -14.11 5.94 5.42
N GLU A 30 -15.37 5.60 5.69
CA GLU A 30 -15.76 4.23 6.03
C GLU A 30 -15.42 3.26 4.88
N GLU A 31 -15.66 3.67 3.64
CA GLU A 31 -15.36 2.84 2.47
C GLU A 31 -13.85 2.76 2.20
N LEU A 32 -13.12 3.86 2.40
CA LEU A 32 -11.65 3.85 2.37
C LEU A 32 -11.08 2.87 3.41
N LEU A 33 -11.65 2.82 4.62
CA LEU A 33 -11.27 1.87 5.65
C LEU A 33 -11.59 0.42 5.25
N GLU A 34 -12.76 0.15 4.66
CA GLU A 34 -13.10 -1.19 4.16
C GLU A 34 -12.12 -1.66 3.06
N ILE A 35 -11.69 -0.75 2.17
CA ILE A 35 -10.68 -1.03 1.15
C ILE A 35 -9.34 -1.34 1.82
N LEU A 36 -8.93 -0.55 2.81
CA LEU A 36 -7.69 -0.77 3.55
C LEU A 36 -7.72 -2.05 4.38
N ASP A 37 -8.85 -2.41 5.01
CA ASP A 37 -9.00 -3.67 5.74
C ASP A 37 -8.76 -4.90 4.86
N LYS A 38 -9.20 -4.85 3.59
CA LYS A 38 -8.89 -5.88 2.61
C LYS A 38 -7.43 -5.79 2.12
N THR A 39 -6.89 -4.58 2.02
CA THR A 39 -5.50 -4.34 1.62
C THR A 39 -4.51 -4.95 2.62
N VAL A 40 -4.74 -4.78 3.92
CA VAL A 40 -3.83 -5.27 4.97
C VAL A 40 -3.83 -6.79 5.12
N THR A 41 -4.65 -7.51 4.37
CA THR A 41 -4.55 -8.98 4.27
C THR A 41 -3.45 -9.44 3.31
N ALA A 42 -2.71 -8.52 2.69
CA ALA A 42 -1.52 -8.83 1.92
C ALA A 42 -0.50 -9.62 2.75
N PRO A 43 0.26 -10.54 2.16
CA PRO A 43 1.34 -11.22 2.86
C PRO A 43 2.51 -10.27 3.15
N SER A 44 3.27 -10.58 4.20
CA SER A 44 4.52 -9.91 4.53
C SER A 44 5.49 -10.88 5.16
N SER A 45 6.77 -10.54 5.14
CA SER A 45 7.83 -11.32 5.76
C SER A 45 7.51 -11.57 7.23
N VAL A 46 7.42 -12.84 7.63
CA VAL A 46 7.00 -13.32 8.96
C VAL A 46 5.80 -12.57 9.55
N ASN A 47 4.90 -12.11 8.69
CA ASN A 47 3.68 -11.36 9.04
C ASN A 47 3.94 -10.06 9.82
N MET A 48 5.07 -9.37 9.58
CA MET A 48 5.42 -8.12 10.29
C MET A 48 4.62 -6.89 9.87
N GLN A 49 3.91 -6.93 8.75
CA GLN A 49 2.98 -5.89 8.31
C GLN A 49 3.58 -4.47 8.40
N PRO A 50 4.72 -4.22 7.71
CA PRO A 50 5.49 -2.98 7.88
C PRO A 50 4.82 -1.74 7.29
N TRP A 51 3.77 -1.91 6.50
CA TRP A 51 3.09 -0.81 5.84
C TRP A 51 2.44 0.17 6.81
N ARG A 52 2.55 1.46 6.46
CA ARG A 52 1.86 2.57 7.11
C ARG A 52 1.20 3.41 6.01
N PHE A 53 -0.10 3.54 6.08
CA PHE A 53 -0.89 4.32 5.12
C PHE A 53 -1.21 5.69 5.70
N VAL A 54 -0.89 6.74 4.92
CA VAL A 54 -1.43 8.07 5.15
C VAL A 54 -2.41 8.36 4.03
N VAL A 55 -3.68 8.50 4.37
CA VAL A 55 -4.74 8.80 3.40
C VAL A 55 -4.99 10.29 3.39
N VAL A 56 -4.74 10.90 2.25
CA VAL A 56 -4.91 12.34 2.01
C VAL A 56 -6.20 12.53 1.23
N ASP A 57 -7.29 12.82 1.93
CA ASP A 57 -8.65 12.95 1.40
C ASP A 57 -9.24 14.38 1.53
N SER A 58 -8.49 15.30 2.15
CA SER A 58 -8.87 16.70 2.33
C SER A 58 -8.10 17.64 1.42
N GLU A 59 -8.68 18.81 1.10
CA GLU A 59 -8.03 19.85 0.30
C GLU A 59 -6.74 20.34 0.98
N GLU A 60 -6.76 20.58 2.29
CA GLU A 60 -5.56 20.95 3.06
C GLU A 60 -4.45 19.90 2.95
N GLY A 61 -4.82 18.61 3.05
CA GLY A 61 -3.88 17.51 2.89
C GLY A 61 -3.28 17.47 1.48
N LYS A 62 -4.08 17.70 0.46
CA LYS A 62 -3.65 17.76 -0.95
C LYS A 62 -2.74 18.96 -1.24
N GLU A 63 -3.06 20.14 -0.69
CA GLU A 63 -2.20 21.32 -0.77
C GLU A 63 -0.84 21.03 -0.12
N LYS A 64 -0.82 20.39 1.04
CA LYS A 64 0.39 19.95 1.73
C LYS A 64 1.20 18.93 0.94
N LEU A 65 0.54 18.07 0.14
CA LEU A 65 1.19 17.06 -0.70
C LEU A 65 1.76 17.66 -2.00
N THR A 66 1.20 18.75 -2.51
CA THR A 66 1.56 19.37 -3.80
C THR A 66 3.06 19.54 -4.03
N PRO A 67 3.89 20.02 -3.08
CA PRO A 67 5.34 20.18 -3.29
C PRO A 67 6.10 18.88 -3.54
N PHE A 68 5.50 17.73 -3.21
CA PHE A 68 6.11 16.41 -3.34
C PHE A 68 5.72 15.71 -4.64
N VAL A 69 4.63 16.15 -5.31
CA VAL A 69 4.04 15.48 -6.48
C VAL A 69 3.96 16.38 -7.71
N SER A 70 4.93 17.26 -7.93
CA SER A 70 4.92 18.29 -8.98
C SER A 70 4.59 17.76 -10.39
N TYR A 71 5.04 16.54 -10.74
CA TYR A 71 4.73 15.89 -12.02
C TYR A 71 3.41 15.13 -12.04
N ASN A 72 2.71 15.06 -10.92
CA ASN A 72 1.49 14.31 -10.73
C ASN A 72 0.39 15.20 -10.09
N GLY A 73 0.42 16.50 -10.40
CA GLY A 73 -0.52 17.49 -9.85
C GLY A 73 -1.97 17.15 -10.18
N VAL A 74 -2.24 16.75 -11.42
CA VAL A 74 -3.60 16.39 -11.87
C VAL A 74 -4.16 15.23 -11.03
N GLN A 75 -3.35 14.20 -10.77
CA GLN A 75 -3.77 13.08 -9.92
C GLN A 75 -4.06 13.53 -8.49
N ASN A 76 -3.22 14.41 -7.93
CA ASN A 76 -3.42 14.96 -6.59
C ASN A 76 -4.70 15.80 -6.52
N GLU A 77 -4.94 16.65 -7.50
CA GLU A 77 -6.09 17.56 -7.52
C GLU A 77 -7.42 16.80 -7.73
N THR A 78 -7.45 15.88 -8.68
CA THR A 78 -8.70 15.28 -9.16
C THR A 78 -9.10 14.00 -8.43
N SER A 79 -8.15 13.24 -7.87
CA SER A 79 -8.46 12.00 -7.16
C SER A 79 -9.34 12.23 -5.92
N SER A 80 -10.09 11.24 -5.50
CA SER A 80 -10.82 11.28 -4.25
C SER A 80 -9.87 11.25 -3.05
N ALA A 81 -8.82 10.44 -3.13
CA ALA A 81 -7.77 10.38 -2.12
C ALA A 81 -6.41 10.06 -2.75
N MET A 82 -5.34 10.54 -2.09
CA MET A 82 -3.97 10.07 -2.30
C MET A 82 -3.58 9.18 -1.13
N VAL A 83 -3.24 7.93 -1.40
CA VAL A 83 -2.75 6.99 -0.39
C VAL A 83 -1.24 6.94 -0.45
N LEU A 84 -0.60 7.52 0.58
CA LEU A 84 0.85 7.52 0.73
C LEU A 84 1.25 6.24 1.49
N ILE A 85 2.02 5.39 0.85
CA ILE A 85 2.46 4.12 1.43
C ILE A 85 3.89 4.28 1.92
N PHE A 86 4.03 4.20 3.24
CA PHE A 86 5.33 4.13 3.91
C PHE A 86 5.58 2.72 4.42
N ALA A 87 6.83 2.39 4.61
CA ALA A 87 7.26 1.17 5.27
C ALA A 87 8.03 1.49 6.55
N ASP A 88 7.72 0.76 7.61
CA ASP A 88 8.28 0.91 8.95
C ASP A 88 9.51 0.01 9.10
N LEU A 89 10.70 0.59 9.18
CA LEU A 89 11.97 -0.12 9.37
C LEU A 89 12.08 -0.83 10.73
N LYS A 90 11.19 -0.49 11.68
CA LYS A 90 11.11 -1.10 13.02
C LYS A 90 9.79 -1.85 13.21
N SER A 91 9.30 -2.50 12.16
CA SER A 91 8.02 -3.23 12.19
C SER A 91 7.99 -4.35 13.24
N GLN A 92 9.15 -4.93 13.60
CA GLN A 92 9.29 -5.95 14.63
C GLN A 92 8.85 -5.47 16.02
N GLU A 93 8.82 -4.17 16.30
CA GLU A 93 8.29 -3.64 17.57
C GLU A 93 6.80 -3.95 17.79
N ARG A 94 6.08 -4.35 16.72
CA ARG A 94 4.69 -4.81 16.80
C ARG A 94 4.52 -6.32 16.79
N ALA A 95 5.61 -7.07 16.78
CA ALA A 95 5.57 -8.52 16.66
C ALA A 95 4.75 -9.17 17.79
N GLU A 96 4.95 -8.72 19.04
CA GLU A 96 4.19 -9.21 20.19
C GLU A 96 2.68 -8.96 20.03
N ASP A 97 2.28 -7.78 19.55
CA ASP A 97 0.86 -7.46 19.31
C ASP A 97 0.26 -8.34 18.21
N ILE A 98 1.00 -8.53 17.10
CA ILE A 98 0.54 -9.31 15.95
C ILE A 98 0.39 -10.78 16.33
N TYR A 99 1.43 -11.36 16.91
CA TYR A 99 1.44 -12.77 17.32
C TYR A 99 0.51 -13.04 18.50
N GLY A 100 0.42 -12.10 19.46
CA GLY A 100 -0.54 -12.17 20.57
C GLY A 100 -1.99 -12.18 20.09
N LYS A 101 -2.33 -11.36 19.07
CA LYS A 101 -3.65 -11.42 18.41
C LYS A 101 -3.92 -12.77 17.75
N ALA A 102 -2.89 -13.37 17.12
CA ALA A 102 -3.04 -14.70 16.51
C ALA A 102 -3.34 -15.77 17.56
N VAL A 103 -2.70 -15.72 18.72
CA VAL A 103 -2.98 -16.61 19.84
C VAL A 103 -4.39 -16.36 20.39
N ALA A 104 -4.75 -15.11 20.67
CA ALA A 104 -6.06 -14.75 21.21
C ALA A 104 -7.23 -15.18 20.29
N GLN A 105 -6.97 -15.24 18.96
CA GLN A 105 -7.93 -15.71 17.96
C GLN A 105 -7.88 -17.23 17.71
N GLY A 106 -7.07 -17.99 18.47
CA GLY A 106 -6.90 -19.43 18.28
C GLY A 106 -6.20 -19.85 16.98
N LYS A 107 -5.53 -18.91 16.31
CA LYS A 107 -4.81 -19.16 15.05
C LYS A 107 -3.38 -19.66 15.24
N MET A 108 -2.86 -19.59 16.47
CA MET A 108 -1.51 -19.99 16.84
C MET A 108 -1.47 -20.39 18.31
N PRO A 109 -0.83 -21.52 18.70
CA PRO A 109 -0.54 -21.83 20.08
C PRO A 109 0.50 -20.87 20.70
N GLU A 110 0.42 -20.58 22.00
CA GLU A 110 1.36 -19.69 22.69
C GLU A 110 2.81 -20.14 22.57
N GLU A 111 3.08 -21.44 22.74
CA GLU A 111 4.42 -22.03 22.59
C GLU A 111 5.05 -21.82 21.20
N VAL A 112 4.20 -21.79 20.16
CA VAL A 112 4.64 -21.51 18.78
C VAL A 112 4.97 -20.02 18.62
N LYS A 113 4.18 -19.13 19.21
CA LYS A 113 4.47 -17.68 19.26
C LYS A 113 5.83 -17.44 19.91
N GLU A 114 6.03 -17.96 21.14
CA GLU A 114 7.29 -17.79 21.90
C GLU A 114 8.50 -18.27 21.08
N LYS A 115 8.40 -19.47 20.50
CA LYS A 115 9.46 -20.05 19.67
C LYS A 115 9.76 -19.20 18.43
N GLN A 116 8.76 -18.70 17.75
CA GLN A 116 8.96 -17.87 16.55
C GLN A 116 9.55 -16.51 16.91
N LEU A 117 9.04 -15.83 17.92
CA LEU A 117 9.52 -14.51 18.31
C LEU A 117 10.95 -14.57 18.84
N SER A 118 11.33 -15.62 19.59
CA SER A 118 12.72 -15.80 20.05
C SER A 118 13.75 -15.89 18.91
N SER A 119 13.34 -16.31 17.73
CA SER A 119 14.21 -16.38 16.54
C SER A 119 14.11 -15.13 15.66
N ILE A 120 12.89 -14.59 15.49
CA ILE A 120 12.61 -13.49 14.55
C ILE A 120 13.12 -12.16 15.11
N LEU A 121 12.85 -11.85 16.39
CA LEU A 121 13.20 -10.56 16.96
C LEU A 121 14.71 -10.26 16.88
N PRO A 122 15.62 -11.15 17.31
CA PRO A 122 17.06 -10.91 17.18
C PRO A 122 17.52 -10.75 15.72
N MET A 123 16.90 -11.47 14.77
CA MET A 123 17.22 -11.35 13.35
C MET A 123 16.87 -9.96 12.81
N TYR A 124 15.69 -9.43 13.14
CA TYR A 124 15.25 -8.11 12.70
C TYR A 124 15.99 -6.98 13.39
N GLU A 125 16.25 -7.11 14.70
CA GLU A 125 16.99 -6.11 15.50
C GLU A 125 18.44 -5.94 15.06
N ASN A 126 19.08 -7.02 14.61
CA ASN A 126 20.48 -7.02 14.17
C ASN A 126 20.64 -6.89 12.64
N ALA A 127 19.53 -6.84 11.90
CA ALA A 127 19.60 -6.69 10.44
C ALA A 127 20.16 -5.32 10.04
N PRO A 128 21.09 -5.25 9.10
CA PRO A 128 21.53 -3.98 8.52
C PRO A 128 20.37 -3.17 7.93
N ARG A 129 20.49 -1.84 7.97
CA ARG A 129 19.43 -0.94 7.50
C ARG A 129 19.04 -1.19 6.02
N ASP A 130 19.99 -1.48 5.17
CA ASP A 130 19.77 -1.78 3.75
C ASP A 130 18.97 -3.06 3.56
N VAL A 131 19.27 -4.11 4.32
CA VAL A 131 18.52 -5.38 4.34
C VAL A 131 17.07 -5.14 4.82
N MET A 132 16.91 -4.42 5.91
CA MET A 132 15.56 -4.06 6.39
C MET A 132 14.80 -3.24 5.37
N ASN A 133 15.47 -2.27 4.73
CA ASN A 133 14.86 -1.44 3.70
C ASN A 133 14.36 -2.27 2.51
N GLU A 134 15.11 -3.29 2.08
CA GLU A 134 14.69 -4.21 1.02
C GLU A 134 13.44 -4.99 1.44
N ILE A 135 13.47 -5.63 2.61
CA ILE A 135 12.35 -6.43 3.13
C ILE A 135 11.07 -5.60 3.20
N VAL A 136 11.11 -4.43 3.85
CA VAL A 136 9.90 -3.63 4.07
C VAL A 136 9.36 -3.00 2.77
N HIS A 137 10.23 -2.75 1.77
CA HIS A 137 9.79 -2.29 0.45
C HIS A 137 9.06 -3.38 -0.32
N ILE A 138 9.55 -4.63 -0.28
CA ILE A 138 8.89 -5.78 -0.90
C ILE A 138 7.50 -5.94 -0.26
N ASP A 139 7.43 -6.02 1.06
CA ASP A 139 6.18 -6.22 1.80
C ASP A 139 5.16 -5.10 1.52
N ALA A 140 5.59 -3.84 1.59
CA ALA A 140 4.71 -2.70 1.33
C ALA A 140 4.26 -2.63 -0.15
N SER A 141 5.08 -3.11 -1.09
CA SER A 141 4.72 -3.18 -2.52
C SER A 141 3.66 -4.25 -2.78
N LEU A 142 3.67 -5.37 -2.05
CA LEU A 142 2.60 -6.38 -2.09
C LEU A 142 1.26 -5.78 -1.63
N ALA A 143 1.26 -5.04 -0.52
CA ALA A 143 0.07 -4.33 -0.05
C ALA A 143 -0.38 -3.24 -1.05
N ALA A 144 0.55 -2.52 -1.69
CA ALA A 144 0.23 -1.52 -2.71
C ALA A 144 -0.49 -2.15 -3.92
N MET A 145 -0.02 -3.29 -4.41
CA MET A 145 -0.70 -4.01 -5.51
C MET A 145 -2.08 -4.49 -5.07
N GLN A 146 -2.19 -5.05 -3.87
CA GLN A 146 -3.48 -5.49 -3.33
C GLN A 146 -4.48 -4.34 -3.21
N LEU A 147 -4.04 -3.15 -2.74
CA LEU A 147 -4.86 -1.93 -2.69
C LEU A 147 -5.47 -1.61 -4.06
N MET A 148 -4.66 -1.64 -5.13
CA MET A 148 -5.14 -1.32 -6.47
C MET A 148 -6.18 -2.31 -6.99
N LEU A 149 -6.04 -3.61 -6.70
CA LEU A 149 -7.01 -4.64 -7.07
C LEU A 149 -8.30 -4.52 -6.25
N VAL A 150 -8.17 -4.30 -4.94
CA VAL A 150 -9.32 -4.09 -4.06
C VAL A 150 -10.09 -2.84 -4.46
N ALA A 151 -9.42 -1.71 -4.70
CA ALA A 151 -10.07 -0.48 -5.15
C ALA A 151 -10.89 -0.71 -6.43
N ARG A 152 -10.34 -1.48 -7.39
CA ARG A 152 -11.05 -1.81 -8.62
C ARG A 152 -12.30 -2.67 -8.36
N SER A 153 -12.25 -3.59 -7.41
CA SER A 153 -13.44 -4.37 -7.04
C SER A 153 -14.58 -3.51 -6.47
N TYR A 154 -14.25 -2.34 -5.91
CA TYR A 154 -15.20 -1.32 -5.47
C TYR A 154 -15.66 -0.37 -6.58
N GLY A 155 -15.13 -0.53 -7.80
CA GLY A 155 -15.45 0.30 -8.96
C GLY A 155 -14.69 1.62 -9.01
N TYR A 156 -13.58 1.71 -8.26
CA TYR A 156 -12.63 2.80 -8.32
C TYR A 156 -11.39 2.43 -9.10
N ASP A 157 -10.73 3.43 -9.62
CA ASP A 157 -9.48 3.30 -10.36
C ASP A 157 -8.33 3.94 -9.60
N THR A 158 -7.10 3.59 -10.03
CA THR A 158 -5.91 4.00 -9.33
C THR A 158 -4.80 4.42 -10.28
N ASN A 159 -3.85 5.21 -9.74
CA ASN A 159 -2.56 5.45 -10.37
C ASN A 159 -1.44 5.24 -9.37
N ALA A 160 -0.55 4.29 -9.66
CA ALA A 160 0.66 4.08 -8.87
C ALA A 160 1.73 5.09 -9.29
N ILE A 161 2.21 5.89 -8.34
CA ILE A 161 3.14 7.00 -8.54
C ILE A 161 4.45 6.69 -7.82
N GLY A 162 5.51 6.39 -8.58
CA GLY A 162 6.88 6.20 -8.08
C GLY A 162 7.75 7.46 -8.21
N GLY A 163 7.36 8.38 -9.10
CA GLY A 163 8.06 9.64 -9.37
C GLY A 163 7.56 10.79 -8.51
N TYR A 164 8.05 10.91 -7.28
CA TYR A 164 7.73 11.98 -6.35
C TYR A 164 8.95 12.36 -5.48
N LYS A 165 8.90 13.51 -4.83
CA LYS A 165 9.96 13.94 -3.90
C LYS A 165 9.81 13.17 -2.60
N LYS A 166 10.80 12.31 -2.27
CA LYS A 166 10.78 11.47 -1.05
C LYS A 166 11.23 12.24 0.19
N GLU A 167 12.24 13.11 0.02
CA GLU A 167 12.82 13.89 1.12
C GLU A 167 11.78 14.81 1.77
N GLY A 168 11.65 14.73 3.08
CA GLY A 168 10.72 15.51 3.88
C GLY A 168 9.28 15.03 3.85
N LEU A 169 8.91 14.05 3.01
CA LEU A 169 7.52 13.58 2.88
C LEU A 169 7.01 12.96 4.19
N ALA A 170 7.77 12.06 4.80
CA ALA A 170 7.38 11.43 6.07
C ALA A 170 7.13 12.47 7.15
N LYS A 171 8.08 13.38 7.35
CA LYS A 171 7.99 14.47 8.31
C LYS A 171 6.81 15.41 8.05
N ALA A 172 6.54 15.74 6.79
CA ALA A 172 5.41 16.58 6.42
C ALA A 172 4.07 15.97 6.87
N PHE A 173 3.94 14.65 6.89
CA PHE A 173 2.75 13.93 7.34
C PHE A 173 2.85 13.33 8.75
N GLY A 174 3.77 13.84 9.58
CA GLY A 174 3.86 13.50 11.00
C GLY A 174 4.51 12.16 11.30
N LEU A 175 5.25 11.59 10.35
CA LEU A 175 5.99 10.36 10.52
C LEU A 175 7.48 10.64 10.77
N ASP A 176 8.13 9.75 11.50
CA ASP A 176 9.57 9.76 11.73
C ASP A 176 10.31 9.34 10.46
N GLU A 177 11.13 10.24 9.88
CA GLU A 177 11.86 10.01 8.62
C GLU A 177 12.97 8.98 8.75
N ASP A 178 13.54 8.78 9.95
CA ASP A 178 14.57 7.78 10.20
C ASP A 178 13.97 6.36 10.26
N ARG A 179 12.69 6.27 10.54
CA ARG A 179 11.94 5.03 10.71
C ARG A 179 11.05 4.70 9.50
N HIS A 180 10.33 5.68 8.96
CA HIS A 180 9.31 5.45 7.93
C HIS A 180 9.84 5.87 6.56
N VAL A 181 10.06 4.89 5.70
CA VAL A 181 10.56 5.12 4.34
C VAL A 181 9.40 5.17 3.34
N PRO A 182 9.31 6.21 2.48
CA PRO A 182 8.25 6.30 1.50
C PRO A 182 8.50 5.31 0.34
N VAL A 183 7.50 4.47 0.06
CA VAL A 183 7.57 3.39 -0.94
C VAL A 183 6.88 3.79 -2.23
N LEU A 184 5.60 4.15 -2.15
CA LEU A 184 4.75 4.42 -3.30
C LEU A 184 3.61 5.36 -2.91
N LEU A 185 3.15 6.19 -3.85
CA LEU A 185 1.89 6.90 -3.71
C LEU A 185 0.86 6.29 -4.66
N ILE A 186 -0.39 6.21 -4.22
CA ILE A 186 -1.50 5.75 -5.06
C ILE A 186 -2.59 6.81 -5.07
N ALA A 187 -2.84 7.40 -6.24
CA ALA A 187 -4.05 8.17 -6.45
C ALA A 187 -5.22 7.20 -6.59
N LEU A 188 -6.34 7.50 -5.93
CA LEU A 188 -7.54 6.67 -5.85
C LEU A 188 -8.78 7.52 -6.09
N GLY A 189 -9.66 7.10 -7.00
CA GLY A 189 -10.89 7.82 -7.30
C GLY A 189 -11.69 7.16 -8.41
N LYS A 190 -12.75 7.82 -8.86
CA LYS A 190 -13.52 7.43 -10.04
C LYS A 190 -12.82 7.94 -11.29
N ALA A 191 -12.49 7.05 -12.24
CA ALA A 191 -11.89 7.46 -13.50
C ALA A 191 -12.78 8.46 -14.28
N ASN A 192 -12.15 9.50 -14.82
CA ASN A 192 -12.75 10.46 -15.77
C ASN A 192 -12.09 10.30 -17.15
N GLU A 193 -11.46 9.17 -17.41
CA GLU A 193 -10.80 8.80 -18.66
C GLU A 193 -10.74 7.26 -18.76
N GLU A 194 -10.52 6.72 -19.96
CA GLU A 194 -10.38 5.29 -20.18
C GLU A 194 -9.00 4.74 -19.75
N GLY A 195 -8.03 5.63 -19.60
CA GLY A 195 -6.64 5.28 -19.39
C GLY A 195 -5.97 4.76 -20.67
N PHE A 196 -4.64 4.73 -20.68
CA PHE A 196 -3.89 4.24 -21.83
C PHE A 196 -3.82 2.71 -21.84
N GLU A 197 -3.97 2.13 -23.00
CA GLU A 197 -3.60 0.74 -23.21
C GLU A 197 -2.10 0.56 -23.03
N SER A 198 -1.71 -0.60 -22.56
CA SER A 198 -0.30 -0.92 -22.33
C SER A 198 0.03 -2.32 -22.80
N VAL A 199 1.11 -2.44 -23.55
CA VAL A 199 1.65 -3.74 -23.96
C VAL A 199 2.30 -4.43 -22.76
N ARG A 200 2.19 -5.74 -22.73
CA ARG A 200 2.93 -6.64 -21.82
C ARG A 200 3.70 -7.64 -22.65
N LEU A 201 4.88 -8.02 -22.19
CA LEU A 201 5.58 -9.19 -22.72
C LEU A 201 4.77 -10.46 -22.40
N ASP A 202 4.87 -11.44 -23.27
CA ASP A 202 4.28 -12.73 -23.01
C ASP A 202 4.99 -13.44 -21.84
N ALA A 203 4.26 -14.28 -21.12
CA ALA A 203 4.85 -15.02 -19.99
C ALA A 203 6.06 -15.85 -20.40
N SER A 204 6.06 -16.37 -21.62
CA SER A 204 7.18 -17.14 -22.23
C SER A 204 8.46 -16.30 -22.39
N ASP A 205 8.35 -14.97 -22.49
CA ASP A 205 9.52 -14.08 -22.66
C ASP A 205 10.22 -13.78 -21.32
N VAL A 206 9.51 -13.95 -20.21
CA VAL A 206 9.97 -13.58 -18.87
C VAL A 206 10.01 -14.74 -17.87
N ALA A 207 9.57 -15.93 -18.27
CA ALA A 207 9.58 -17.13 -17.44
C ALA A 207 10.60 -18.16 -17.94
N THR A 208 11.33 -18.75 -17.02
CA THR A 208 12.21 -19.90 -17.29
C THR A 208 11.74 -21.09 -16.46
N PHE A 209 11.57 -22.24 -17.09
CA PHE A 209 11.27 -23.52 -16.42
C PHE A 209 12.58 -24.28 -16.25
N ALA A 210 12.88 -24.71 -15.02
CA ALA A 210 14.11 -25.43 -14.64
C ALA A 210 13.76 -26.74 -13.94
#